data_44b0b3b9c976db133b162508024d9e26
#
_entry.id   44b0b3b9c976db133b162508024d9e26
#
_cell.length_a   1.000
_cell.length_b   1.000
_cell.length_c   1.000
_cell.angle_alpha   90.00
_cell.angle_beta   90.00
_cell.angle_gamma   90.00
#
_symmetry.space_group_name_H-M   'P 1'
#
loop_
_entity.id
_entity.type
_entity.pdbx_description
1 polymer ?
#
loop_
_entity_poly.entity_id
_entity_poly.type
_entity_poly.pdbx_seq_one_letter_code
_entity_poly.pdbx_strand_id
1 'polypeptide(L)'
;MEVKREKTDQGFIKYVVFDNNHKVVNSDRIKITSPYDVGSNGWSIVIPDLRHQYYDGGYDRVTIYRGRNLREIKEVLSKFSTKEELFGFYYVSRLENKALIGGNV
;
A
#
# COMPACT_ATOMS: atom_id res chain seq x y z
N MET A 1 9.23 -3.64 5.35
CA MET A 1 8.05 -4.42 5.80
C MET A 1 7.95 -5.72 5.04
N GLU A 2 7.28 -6.69 5.61
CA GLU A 2 7.15 -8.03 5.06
C GLU A 2 5.68 -8.31 4.74
N VAL A 3 5.45 -9.06 3.65
CA VAL A 3 4.11 -9.46 3.25
C VAL A 3 4.00 -10.96 3.41
N LYS A 4 2.96 -11.43 4.09
CA LYS A 4 2.68 -12.86 4.27
C LYS A 4 1.32 -13.20 3.68
N ARG A 5 1.28 -14.34 2.98
CA ARG A 5 0.03 -14.90 2.48
C ARG A 5 -0.62 -15.71 3.58
N GLU A 6 -1.86 -15.40 3.88
CA GLU A 6 -2.62 -16.11 4.90
C GLU A 6 -3.94 -16.61 4.35
N LYS A 7 -4.42 -17.72 4.89
CA LYS A 7 -5.72 -18.25 4.54
C LYS A 7 -6.68 -18.02 5.72
N THR A 8 -7.83 -17.46 5.43
CA THR A 8 -8.86 -17.25 6.45
C THR A 8 -9.55 -18.56 6.81
N ASP A 9 -10.29 -18.58 7.91
CA ASP A 9 -11.08 -19.75 8.33
C ASP A 9 -12.10 -20.16 7.29
N GLN A 10 -12.56 -19.21 6.47
CA GLN A 10 -13.52 -19.46 5.40
C GLN A 10 -12.85 -19.90 4.10
N GLY A 11 -11.53 -20.03 4.09
CA GLY A 11 -10.78 -20.47 2.93
C GLY A 11 -10.35 -19.39 1.96
N PHE A 12 -10.57 -18.13 2.28
CA PHE A 12 -10.11 -17.02 1.44
C PHE A 12 -8.63 -16.72 1.68
N ILE A 13 -7.94 -16.31 0.62
CA ILE A 13 -6.55 -15.91 0.69
C ILE A 13 -6.49 -14.40 0.91
N LYS A 14 -5.66 -13.97 1.86
CA LYS A 14 -5.37 -12.55 2.06
C LYS A 14 -3.87 -12.36 2.22
N TYR A 15 -3.43 -11.13 1.98
CA TYR A 15 -2.04 -10.75 2.11
C TYR A 15 -1.92 -9.74 3.25
N VAL A 16 -1.11 -10.08 4.25
CA VAL A 16 -0.98 -9.30 5.47
C VAL A 16 0.41 -8.68 5.50
N VAL A 17 0.46 -7.39 5.81
CA VAL A 17 1.71 -6.64 5.92
C VAL A 17 2.14 -6.59 7.38
N PHE A 18 3.42 -6.86 7.63
CA PHE A 18 4.04 -6.76 8.96
C PHE A 18 5.16 -5.73 8.90
N ASP A 19 5.23 -4.86 9.89
CA ASP A 19 6.34 -3.91 9.99
C ASP A 19 7.60 -4.61 10.54
N ASN A 20 8.69 -3.84 10.67
CA ASN A 20 9.95 -4.41 11.15
C ASN A 20 9.91 -4.81 12.63
N ASN A 21 8.90 -4.42 13.36
CA ASN A 21 8.67 -4.86 14.73
C ASN A 21 7.74 -6.09 14.79
N HIS A 22 7.49 -6.71 13.64
CA HIS A 22 6.60 -7.87 13.48
C HIS A 22 5.16 -7.58 13.87
N LYS A 23 4.75 -6.33 13.83
CA LYS A 23 3.37 -5.94 14.10
C LYS A 23 2.58 -5.88 12.80
N VAL A 24 1.34 -6.33 12.85
CA VAL A 24 0.43 -6.27 11.70
C VAL A 24 0.15 -4.80 11.35
N VAL A 25 0.30 -4.48 10.08
CA VAL A 25 -0.19 -3.21 9.53
C VAL A 25 -1.58 -3.47 8.97
N ASN A 26 -2.59 -2.84 9.53
CA ASN A 26 -3.98 -3.09 9.13
C ASN A 26 -4.21 -2.73 7.67
N SER A 27 -5.15 -3.43 7.03
CA SER A 27 -5.47 -3.22 5.62
C SER A 27 -6.09 -1.85 5.34
N ASP A 28 -6.59 -1.16 6.35
CA ASP A 28 -7.03 0.23 6.21
C ASP A 28 -5.86 1.21 6.09
N ARG A 29 -4.63 0.77 6.37
CA ARG A 29 -3.42 1.57 6.24
C ARG A 29 -2.57 1.16 5.06
N ILE A 30 -2.33 -0.14 4.87
CA ILE A 30 -1.65 -0.66 3.67
C ILE A 30 -2.41 -1.89 3.22
N LYS A 31 -3.03 -1.79 2.05
CA LYS A 31 -3.78 -2.90 1.47
C LYS A 31 -3.06 -3.42 0.23
N ILE A 32 -2.87 -4.73 0.18
CA ILE A 32 -2.40 -5.42 -1.02
C ILE A 32 -3.61 -5.95 -1.76
N THR A 33 -3.76 -5.58 -3.03
CA THR A 33 -4.78 -6.18 -3.88
C THR A 33 -4.12 -7.18 -4.83
N SER A 34 -4.86 -8.25 -5.15
CA SER A 34 -4.41 -9.28 -6.07
C SER A 34 -5.36 -9.37 -7.26
N PRO A 35 -4.96 -10.05 -8.36
CA PRO A 35 -5.86 -10.25 -9.50
C PRO A 35 -7.12 -11.02 -9.14
N TYR A 36 -7.12 -11.73 -8.01
CA TYR A 36 -8.24 -12.55 -7.58
C TYR A 36 -9.25 -11.77 -6.75
N ASP A 37 -8.95 -10.55 -6.35
CA ASP A 37 -9.88 -9.71 -5.60
C ASP A 37 -10.95 -9.15 -6.54
N VAL A 38 -12.19 -9.12 -6.05
CA VAL A 38 -13.31 -8.60 -6.84
C VAL A 38 -13.06 -7.11 -7.15
N GLY A 39 -13.17 -6.75 -8.42
CA GLY A 39 -12.97 -5.39 -8.88
C GLY A 39 -11.51 -4.96 -8.95
N SER A 40 -10.58 -5.87 -8.72
CA SER A 40 -9.15 -5.57 -8.79
C SER A 40 -8.64 -5.59 -10.22
N ASN A 41 -7.69 -4.70 -10.51
CA ASN A 41 -6.97 -4.65 -11.80
C ASN A 41 -5.62 -5.34 -11.73
N GLY A 42 -5.37 -6.18 -10.72
CA GLY A 42 -4.12 -6.90 -10.58
C GLY A 42 -3.44 -6.63 -9.24
N TRP A 43 -2.13 -6.85 -9.20
CA TRP A 43 -1.34 -6.64 -7.99
C TRP A 43 -1.12 -5.16 -7.75
N SER A 44 -1.46 -4.67 -6.57
CA SER A 44 -1.24 -3.26 -6.24
C SER A 44 -1.07 -3.05 -4.73
N ILE A 45 -0.51 -1.90 -4.39
CA ILE A 45 -0.42 -1.39 -3.02
C ILE A 45 -1.31 -0.16 -2.93
N VAL A 46 -2.25 -0.18 -1.99
CA VAL A 46 -3.24 0.88 -1.79
C VAL A 46 -3.09 1.41 -0.37
N ILE A 47 -3.04 2.72 -0.23
CA ILE A 47 -2.97 3.39 1.06
C ILE A 47 -4.07 4.44 1.17
N PRO A 48 -4.37 4.95 2.39
CA PRO A 48 -5.27 6.09 2.52
C PRO A 48 -4.66 7.32 1.86
N ASP A 49 -5.49 8.09 1.19
CA ASP A 49 -5.05 9.39 0.67
C ASP A 49 -5.19 10.43 1.79
N LEU A 50 -4.10 10.68 2.48
CA LEU A 50 -4.08 11.56 3.65
C LEU A 50 -4.37 13.02 3.32
N ARG A 51 -4.44 13.37 2.04
CA ARG A 51 -4.80 14.71 1.57
C ARG A 51 -6.31 14.92 1.49
N HIS A 52 -7.08 13.83 1.53
CA HIS A 52 -8.53 13.87 1.35
C HIS A 52 -9.22 13.10 2.47
N GLN A 53 -9.43 13.79 3.59
CA GLN A 53 -10.16 13.22 4.71
C GLN A 53 -11.64 13.53 4.55
N TYR A 54 -12.47 12.50 4.71
CA TYR A 54 -13.91 12.66 4.71
C TYR A 54 -14.41 13.26 6.00
N TYR A 55 -15.64 13.75 5.96
CA TYR A 55 -16.31 14.39 7.08
C TYR A 55 -16.39 13.48 8.32
N ASP A 56 -16.54 12.18 8.12
CA ASP A 56 -16.63 11.18 9.19
C ASP A 56 -15.28 10.69 9.70
N GLY A 57 -14.18 11.28 9.25
CA GLY A 57 -12.84 10.89 9.64
C GLY A 57 -12.20 9.84 8.74
N GLY A 58 -12.93 9.30 7.77
CA GLY A 58 -12.37 8.36 6.80
C GLY A 58 -11.54 9.06 5.73
N TYR A 59 -10.84 8.27 4.91
CA TYR A 59 -9.99 8.76 3.83
C TYR A 59 -10.34 8.07 2.54
N ASP A 60 -10.16 8.79 1.42
CA ASP A 60 -10.07 8.15 0.11
C ASP A 60 -8.87 7.23 0.08
N ARG A 61 -8.86 6.35 -0.90
CA ARG A 61 -7.74 5.44 -1.11
C ARG A 61 -7.01 5.81 -2.39
N VAL A 62 -5.70 5.59 -2.37
CA VAL A 62 -4.87 5.84 -3.54
C VAL A 62 -3.97 4.64 -3.78
N THR A 63 -3.89 4.22 -5.05
CA THR A 63 -2.97 3.18 -5.48
C THR A 63 -1.60 3.83 -5.71
N ILE A 64 -0.60 3.39 -4.95
CA ILE A 64 0.74 3.97 -5.03
C ILE A 64 1.71 3.12 -5.85
N TYR A 65 1.35 1.86 -6.09
CA TYR A 65 2.19 0.96 -6.88
C TYR A 65 1.33 -0.11 -7.53
N ARG A 66 1.65 -0.44 -8.78
CA ARG A 66 1.07 -1.57 -9.50
C ARG A 66 2.19 -2.49 -9.93
N GLY A 67 2.08 -3.77 -9.56
CA GLY A 67 3.08 -4.76 -9.91
C GLY A 67 2.51 -5.85 -10.81
N ARG A 68 3.39 -6.65 -11.36
CA ARG A 68 3.01 -7.79 -12.21
C ARG A 68 2.77 -9.06 -11.40
N ASN A 69 3.36 -9.14 -10.22
CA ASN A 69 3.28 -10.31 -9.36
C ASN A 69 3.52 -9.92 -7.91
N LEU A 70 3.31 -10.89 -7.01
CA LEU A 70 3.49 -10.66 -5.58
C LEU A 70 4.95 -10.33 -5.23
N ARG A 71 5.91 -10.89 -5.94
CA ARG A 71 7.33 -10.63 -5.67
C ARG A 71 7.66 -9.14 -5.81
N GLU A 72 7.12 -8.48 -6.83
CA GLU A 72 7.34 -7.05 -7.01
C GLU A 72 6.74 -6.24 -5.87
N ILE A 73 5.55 -6.63 -5.40
CA ILE A 73 4.92 -6.01 -4.22
C ILE A 73 5.82 -6.15 -2.99
N LYS A 74 6.32 -7.37 -2.76
CA LYS A 74 7.22 -7.63 -1.62
C LYS A 74 8.51 -6.81 -1.71
N GLU A 75 9.08 -6.69 -2.90
CA GLU A 75 10.29 -5.91 -3.11
C GLU A 75 10.09 -4.44 -2.75
N VAL A 76 8.98 -3.85 -3.17
CA VAL A 76 8.68 -2.46 -2.84
C VAL A 76 8.55 -2.28 -1.34
N LEU A 77 7.75 -3.11 -0.68
CA LEU A 77 7.52 -2.97 0.76
C LEU A 77 8.76 -3.29 1.59
N SER A 78 9.66 -4.14 1.08
CA SER A 78 10.91 -4.46 1.78
C SER A 78 11.84 -3.26 1.94
N LYS A 79 11.64 -2.20 1.18
CA LYS A 79 12.45 -0.98 1.26
C LYS A 79 12.06 -0.08 2.41
N PHE A 80 10.96 -0.37 3.09
CA PHE A 80 10.42 0.45 4.18
C PHE A 80 10.27 -0.40 5.43
N SER A 81 10.61 0.19 6.57
CA SER A 81 10.52 -0.48 7.87
C SER A 81 9.13 -0.34 8.48
N THR A 82 8.46 0.78 8.25
CA THR A 82 7.17 1.10 8.84
C THR A 82 6.25 1.74 7.81
N LYS A 83 4.94 1.78 8.13
CA LYS A 83 3.97 2.48 7.28
C LYS A 83 4.27 3.98 7.20
N GLU A 84 4.79 4.56 8.28
CA GLU A 84 5.14 5.98 8.32
C GLU A 84 6.26 6.30 7.32
N GLU A 85 7.25 5.43 7.19
CA GLU A 85 8.30 5.60 6.20
C GLU A 85 7.74 5.53 4.77
N LEU A 86 6.85 4.58 4.52
CA LEU A 86 6.22 4.45 3.20
C LEU A 86 5.39 5.69 2.87
N PHE A 87 4.57 6.15 3.81
CA PHE A 87 3.74 7.33 3.61
C PHE A 87 4.59 8.58 3.40
N GLY A 88 5.62 8.75 4.22
CA GLY A 88 6.53 9.88 4.10
C GLY A 88 7.21 9.90 2.74
N PHE A 89 7.74 8.78 2.30
CA PHE A 89 8.37 8.66 1.00
C PHE A 89 7.40 9.02 -0.13
N TYR A 90 6.20 8.44 -0.10
CA TYR A 90 5.22 8.65 -1.16
C TYR A 90 4.83 10.13 -1.28
N TYR A 91 4.49 10.75 -0.16
CA TYR A 91 4.01 12.14 -0.18
C TYR A 91 5.13 13.13 -0.46
N VAL A 92 6.32 12.93 0.13
CA VAL A 92 7.47 13.80 -0.12
C VAL A 92 7.94 13.67 -1.56
N SER A 93 8.07 12.46 -2.08
CA SER A 93 8.48 12.24 -3.47
C SER A 93 7.54 12.90 -4.46
N ARG A 94 6.25 12.84 -4.21
CA ARG A 94 5.27 13.50 -5.08
C ARG A 94 5.45 15.01 -5.08
N LEU A 95 5.66 15.59 -3.91
CA LEU A 95 5.89 17.02 -3.79
C LEU A 95 7.18 17.44 -4.48
N GLU A 96 8.26 16.71 -4.24
CA GLU A 96 9.56 16.97 -4.86
C GLU A 96 9.48 16.83 -6.37
N ASN A 97 8.90 15.74 -6.85
CA ASN A 97 8.76 15.51 -8.28
C ASN A 97 7.90 16.58 -8.93
N LYS A 98 6.84 16.99 -8.27
CA LYS A 98 5.98 18.04 -8.77
C LYS A 98 6.72 19.37 -8.85
N ALA A 99 7.58 19.65 -7.88
CA ALA A 99 8.37 20.87 -7.84
C ALA A 99 9.54 20.85 -8.83
N LEU A 100 10.24 19.71 -8.93
CA LEU A 100 11.46 19.59 -9.72
C LEU A 100 11.19 19.26 -11.19
N ILE A 101 10.13 18.50 -11.46
CA ILE A 101 9.85 17.96 -12.79
C ILE A 101 8.59 18.58 -13.39
N GLY A 102 7.97 19.52 -12.69
CA GLY A 102 6.80 20.21 -13.21
C GLY A 102 5.60 19.32 -13.44
N GLY A 103 5.43 18.30 -12.62
CA GLY A 103 4.33 17.36 -12.73
C GLY A 103 4.56 16.23 -13.71
N ASN A 104 5.76 16.08 -14.18
CA ASN A 104 6.15 15.00 -15.09
C ASN A 104 6.30 13.68 -14.35
N VAL A 105 5.41 13.40 -13.50
CA VAL A 105 5.44 12.20 -12.69
C VAL A 105 4.08 11.57 -12.70
#